data_f84ba01f185cabb4c1a0a0bab2f6bf74
#
_entry.id   f84ba01f185cabb4c1a0a0bab2f6bf74
#
_cell.length_a   1.000
_cell.length_b   1.000
_cell.length_c   1.000
_cell.angle_alpha   90.00
_cell.angle_beta   90.00
_cell.angle_gamma   90.00
#
_symmetry.space_group_name_H-M   'P 1'
#
loop_
_entity.id
_entity.type
_entity.pdbx_description
1 polymer ?
#
loop_
_entity_poly.entity_id
_entity_poly.type
_entity_poly.pdbx_seq_one_letter_code
_entity_poly.pdbx_strand_id
1 'polypeptide(L)'
;MVTKLKEYFPIIREREEVLAEIAKSGALQTKFDGWEQEEFLNICTGVKGLKLLYDGFFKEIMNPEYVPKRFNDFLSSLLGQKVRVVKVLPNDSVRIADESSLLIMDIVVELEDGSIANVEMQKIGYLFPGQRCACYSADLLLRQYKRVRGEKKKKFSYRDIKSVYTIVLFEKSPAEFYEYPDIYYHFFEQKSDTGLQMEFLQKYLFIPLDIFRKSKQNKDIKDKRDAWLALFSSDEPETIIGLMETYPEFREIYEEGYEICRNVERVMEMFSKELYELDKNTVQYMIDEMQDTIDAQKDELDKQKEELDERNRTITELRKEHEKTLGGTVRILRSLSIPEHEIITRICDQYQISAEQVGKYL
;
A
#
# COMPACT_ATOMS: atom_id res chain seq x y z
N MET A 1 6.69 5.21 39.30
CA MET A 1 5.60 6.21 39.16
C MET A 1 4.44 5.48 38.55
N VAL A 2 3.27 5.47 39.17
CA VAL A 2 2.07 4.78 38.62
C VAL A 2 1.65 5.53 37.35
N THR A 3 1.45 4.81 36.23
CA THR A 3 1.01 5.40 34.97
C THR A 3 -0.51 5.59 34.99
N LYS A 4 -1.04 6.54 34.19
CA LYS A 4 -2.50 6.79 34.11
C LYS A 4 -3.27 5.54 33.71
N LEU A 5 -2.75 4.77 32.75
CA LEU A 5 -3.40 3.51 32.32
C LEU A 5 -3.34 2.46 33.42
N LYS A 6 -2.30 2.42 34.26
CA LYS A 6 -2.23 1.49 35.38
C LYS A 6 -3.22 1.82 36.47
N GLU A 7 -3.57 3.09 36.67
CA GLU A 7 -4.66 3.48 37.58
C GLU A 7 -6.02 2.93 37.11
N TYR A 8 -6.23 2.91 35.77
CA TYR A 8 -7.43 2.34 35.15
C TYR A 8 -7.42 0.81 35.09
N PHE A 9 -6.24 0.22 34.87
CA PHE A 9 -6.03 -1.22 34.70
C PHE A 9 -5.00 -1.74 35.73
N PRO A 10 -5.40 -2.08 36.93
CA PRO A 10 -4.49 -2.61 37.95
C PRO A 10 -3.74 -3.89 37.56
N ILE A 11 -4.21 -4.57 36.52
CA ILE A 11 -3.56 -5.74 35.91
C ILE A 11 -2.21 -5.43 35.25
N ILE A 12 -1.94 -4.15 34.89
CA ILE A 12 -0.69 -3.72 34.29
C ILE A 12 0.46 -3.95 35.28
N ARG A 13 1.50 -4.61 34.79
CA ARG A 13 2.67 -5.01 35.59
C ARG A 13 3.61 -3.84 35.87
N GLU A 14 4.43 -3.97 36.93
CA GLU A 14 5.54 -3.05 37.14
C GLU A 14 6.69 -3.31 36.18
N ARG A 15 7.42 -2.25 35.87
CA ARG A 15 8.54 -2.31 34.91
C ARG A 15 9.62 -3.30 35.36
N GLU A 16 9.93 -3.32 36.64
CA GLU A 16 10.92 -4.20 37.25
C GLU A 16 10.52 -5.68 37.11
N GLU A 17 9.22 -5.99 37.23
CA GLU A 17 8.71 -7.35 37.04
C GLU A 17 8.88 -7.82 35.60
N VAL A 18 8.53 -6.98 34.61
CA VAL A 18 8.69 -7.29 33.19
C VAL A 18 10.17 -7.47 32.83
N LEU A 19 11.04 -6.57 33.30
CA LEU A 19 12.49 -6.67 33.10
C LEU A 19 13.08 -7.94 33.71
N ALA A 20 12.63 -8.33 34.94
CA ALA A 20 13.09 -9.55 35.59
C ALA A 20 12.69 -10.81 34.80
N GLU A 21 11.56 -10.80 34.13
CA GLU A 21 11.10 -11.92 33.28
C GLU A 21 11.88 -11.99 31.98
N ILE A 22 12.12 -10.85 31.33
CA ILE A 22 13.00 -10.76 30.15
C ILE A 22 14.39 -11.28 30.49
N ALA A 23 14.96 -10.88 31.62
CA ALA A 23 16.30 -11.30 32.07
C ALA A 23 16.41 -12.81 32.33
N LYS A 24 15.32 -13.48 32.73
CA LYS A 24 15.28 -14.94 32.94
C LYS A 24 15.28 -15.71 31.62
N SER A 25 14.77 -15.13 30.56
CA SER A 25 14.70 -15.74 29.24
C SER A 25 15.89 -15.27 28.40
N GLY A 26 17.03 -15.96 28.49
CA GLY A 26 18.25 -15.59 27.74
C GLY A 26 18.08 -15.50 26.22
N ALA A 27 17.05 -16.15 25.67
CA ALA A 27 16.69 -16.05 24.26
C ALA A 27 16.04 -14.70 23.90
N LEU A 28 15.47 -14.01 24.85
CA LEU A 28 14.76 -12.73 24.65
C LEU A 28 15.71 -11.53 24.72
N GLN A 29 16.80 -11.63 25.50
CA GLN A 29 17.79 -10.55 25.62
C GLN A 29 18.50 -10.20 24.31
N THR A 30 18.59 -11.15 23.37
CA THR A 30 19.26 -10.97 22.07
C THR A 30 18.32 -10.54 20.93
N LYS A 31 17.02 -10.47 21.17
CA LYS A 31 16.02 -10.20 20.13
C LYS A 31 15.70 -8.72 19.93
N PHE A 32 15.98 -7.86 20.92
CA PHE A 32 15.62 -6.44 20.87
C PHE A 32 16.84 -5.56 21.04
N ASP A 33 16.97 -4.57 20.17
CA ASP A 33 17.85 -3.43 20.37
C ASP A 33 17.27 -2.49 21.45
N GLY A 34 18.12 -1.60 21.98
CA GLY A 34 17.77 -0.79 23.15
C GLY A 34 16.45 0.01 23.03
N TRP A 35 16.11 0.54 21.86
CA TRP A 35 14.87 1.30 21.62
C TRP A 35 13.63 0.38 21.53
N GLU A 36 13.78 -0.80 20.96
CA GLU A 36 12.69 -1.80 20.81
C GLU A 36 12.29 -2.32 22.19
N GLN A 37 13.25 -2.60 23.03
CA GLN A 37 13.00 -3.01 24.42
C GLN A 37 12.29 -1.90 25.20
N GLU A 38 12.68 -0.64 25.02
CA GLU A 38 12.05 0.49 25.69
C GLU A 38 10.59 0.67 25.21
N GLU A 39 10.33 0.58 23.91
CA GLU A 39 8.97 0.67 23.38
C GLU A 39 8.09 -0.48 23.89
N PHE A 40 8.62 -1.70 23.90
CA PHE A 40 7.94 -2.86 24.45
C PHE A 40 7.57 -2.66 25.92
N LEU A 41 8.52 -2.18 26.73
CA LEU A 41 8.30 -1.88 28.15
C LEU A 41 7.24 -0.81 28.32
N ASN A 42 7.28 0.27 27.55
CA ASN A 42 6.33 1.37 27.63
C ASN A 42 4.88 0.88 27.39
N ILE A 43 4.71 -0.07 26.47
CA ILE A 43 3.40 -0.66 26.17
C ILE A 43 2.97 -1.59 27.30
N CYS A 44 3.81 -2.55 27.72
CA CYS A 44 3.46 -3.54 28.73
C CYS A 44 3.24 -2.94 30.12
N THR A 45 3.78 -1.75 30.41
CA THR A 45 3.66 -1.06 31.70
C THR A 45 2.68 0.12 31.67
N GLY A 46 1.97 0.32 30.55
CA GLY A 46 0.96 1.36 30.41
C GLY A 46 1.50 2.79 30.42
N VAL A 47 2.78 3.00 30.09
CA VAL A 47 3.35 4.31 29.79
C VAL A 47 2.77 4.81 28.48
N LYS A 48 2.61 3.89 27.52
CA LYS A 48 1.88 4.06 26.26
C LYS A 48 0.73 3.08 26.17
N GLY A 49 -0.23 3.37 25.29
CA GLY A 49 -1.30 2.45 24.94
C GLY A 49 -0.82 1.23 24.16
N LEU A 50 -1.71 0.24 24.06
CA LEU A 50 -1.46 -0.98 23.28
C LEU A 50 -1.40 -0.68 21.79
N LYS A 51 -0.52 -1.35 21.08
CA LYS A 51 -0.45 -1.31 19.60
C LYS A 51 -1.46 -2.29 19.00
N LEU A 52 -2.74 -1.91 19.07
CA LEU A 52 -3.85 -2.78 18.63
C LEU A 52 -3.83 -3.11 17.13
N LEU A 53 -3.09 -2.34 16.31
CA LEU A 53 -2.86 -2.61 14.89
C LEU A 53 -1.76 -3.65 14.63
N TYR A 54 -1.02 -4.07 15.65
CA TYR A 54 -0.07 -5.17 15.46
C TYR A 54 -0.84 -6.46 15.16
N ASP A 55 -0.40 -7.17 14.14
CA ASP A 55 -1.09 -8.34 13.60
C ASP A 55 -1.50 -9.35 14.69
N GLY A 56 -0.59 -9.62 15.63
CA GLY A 56 -0.85 -10.50 16.76
C GLY A 56 -1.96 -10.00 17.68
N PHE A 57 -1.95 -8.71 18.05
CA PHE A 57 -3.01 -8.12 18.88
C PHE A 57 -4.32 -8.02 18.12
N PHE A 58 -4.29 -7.53 16.88
CA PHE A 58 -5.49 -7.34 16.07
C PHE A 58 -6.24 -8.66 15.86
N LYS A 59 -5.54 -9.69 15.41
CA LYS A 59 -6.13 -11.01 15.14
C LYS A 59 -6.67 -11.70 16.37
N GLU A 60 -6.10 -11.44 17.54
CA GLU A 60 -6.56 -12.03 18.79
C GLU A 60 -7.74 -11.25 19.37
N ILE A 61 -7.59 -9.94 19.53
CA ILE A 61 -8.60 -9.07 20.16
C ILE A 61 -9.84 -8.89 19.27
N MET A 62 -9.66 -8.86 17.95
CA MET A 62 -10.73 -8.66 16.97
C MET A 62 -11.22 -9.97 16.34
N ASN A 63 -10.84 -11.13 16.86
CA ASN A 63 -11.24 -12.42 16.31
C ASN A 63 -12.76 -12.59 16.33
N PRO A 64 -13.42 -12.66 15.15
CA PRO A 64 -14.88 -12.73 15.11
C PRO A 64 -15.45 -14.08 15.54
N GLU A 65 -14.63 -15.13 15.69
CA GLU A 65 -15.06 -16.41 16.26
C GLU A 65 -15.28 -16.32 17.78
N TYR A 66 -14.44 -15.54 18.46
CA TYR A 66 -14.51 -15.40 19.92
C TYR A 66 -15.30 -14.18 20.36
N VAL A 67 -15.21 -13.08 19.61
CA VAL A 67 -15.85 -11.80 19.96
C VAL A 67 -16.72 -11.24 18.81
N PRO A 68 -17.72 -12.01 18.32
CA PRO A 68 -18.52 -11.61 17.16
C PRO A 68 -19.25 -10.27 17.34
N LYS A 69 -19.69 -9.95 18.56
CA LYS A 69 -20.37 -8.67 18.85
C LYS A 69 -19.45 -7.47 18.60
N ARG A 70 -18.21 -7.55 19.07
CA ARG A 70 -17.19 -6.51 18.90
C ARG A 70 -16.88 -6.27 17.43
N PHE A 71 -16.64 -7.36 16.70
CA PHE A 71 -16.34 -7.28 15.27
C PHE A 71 -17.54 -6.79 14.44
N ASN A 72 -18.76 -7.18 14.78
CA ASN A 72 -19.98 -6.66 14.16
C ASN A 72 -20.15 -5.15 14.39
N ASP A 73 -19.87 -4.67 15.61
CA ASP A 73 -19.95 -3.24 15.95
C ASP A 73 -18.94 -2.43 15.14
N PHE A 74 -17.70 -2.92 15.08
CA PHE A 74 -16.64 -2.33 14.27
C PHE A 74 -17.02 -2.24 12.79
N LEU A 75 -17.38 -3.37 12.16
CA LEU A 75 -17.78 -3.41 10.76
C LEU A 75 -19.01 -2.54 10.47
N SER A 76 -20.00 -2.57 11.34
CA SER A 76 -21.22 -1.76 11.21
C SER A 76 -20.88 -0.27 11.22
N SER A 77 -19.96 0.13 12.09
CA SER A 77 -19.47 1.51 12.18
C SER A 77 -18.73 1.95 10.91
N LEU A 78 -17.90 1.07 10.35
CA LEU A 78 -17.17 1.35 9.11
C LEU A 78 -18.08 1.41 7.89
N LEU A 79 -19.00 0.46 7.76
CA LEU A 79 -19.87 0.37 6.58
C LEU A 79 -21.10 1.29 6.66
N GLY A 80 -21.33 1.96 7.79
CA GLY A 80 -22.47 2.85 8.00
C GLY A 80 -23.83 2.16 7.96
N GLN A 81 -23.85 0.82 8.13
CA GLN A 81 -25.05 -0.01 8.16
C GLN A 81 -24.87 -1.16 9.14
N LYS A 82 -25.96 -1.61 9.74
CA LYS A 82 -25.90 -2.77 10.64
C LYS A 82 -25.55 -4.03 9.86
N VAL A 83 -24.44 -4.65 10.24
CA VAL A 83 -23.98 -5.92 9.67
C VAL A 83 -23.80 -6.96 10.78
N ARG A 84 -23.91 -8.22 10.41
CA ARG A 84 -23.73 -9.35 11.30
C ARG A 84 -22.86 -10.40 10.61
N VAL A 85 -21.76 -10.76 11.24
CA VAL A 85 -20.90 -11.86 10.83
C VAL A 85 -21.59 -13.18 11.16
N VAL A 86 -21.68 -14.07 10.19
CA VAL A 86 -22.23 -15.42 10.36
C VAL A 86 -21.16 -16.49 10.28
N LYS A 87 -20.04 -16.19 9.64
CA LYS A 87 -18.96 -17.16 9.46
C LYS A 87 -17.62 -16.46 9.23
N VAL A 88 -16.57 -17.01 9.86
CA VAL A 88 -15.18 -16.69 9.51
C VAL A 88 -14.74 -17.58 8.34
N LEU A 89 -14.13 -17.00 7.34
CA LEU A 89 -13.67 -17.70 6.16
C LEU A 89 -12.15 -17.87 6.20
N PRO A 90 -11.59 -18.92 5.53
CA PRO A 90 -10.15 -19.04 5.40
C PRO A 90 -9.53 -17.79 4.77
N ASN A 91 -8.46 -17.30 5.37
CA ASN A 91 -7.72 -16.13 4.90
C ASN A 91 -6.64 -16.47 3.86
N ASP A 92 -6.29 -17.75 3.69
CA ASP A 92 -5.32 -18.19 2.68
C ASP A 92 -5.95 -18.16 1.28
N SER A 93 -5.28 -17.52 0.32
CA SER A 93 -5.69 -17.59 -1.08
C SER A 93 -5.38 -18.96 -1.69
N VAL A 94 -6.19 -19.39 -2.63
CA VAL A 94 -5.83 -20.51 -3.50
C VAL A 94 -4.63 -20.08 -4.33
N ARG A 95 -3.54 -20.87 -4.36
CA ARG A 95 -2.41 -20.64 -5.26
C ARG A 95 -2.92 -20.58 -6.70
N ILE A 96 -2.90 -19.40 -7.30
CA ILE A 96 -3.38 -19.18 -8.67
C ILE A 96 -2.26 -19.48 -9.68
N ALA A 97 -1.01 -19.47 -9.26
CA ALA A 97 0.18 -19.86 -10.03
C ALA A 97 1.29 -20.32 -9.10
N ASP A 98 2.33 -20.97 -9.67
CA ASP A 98 3.55 -21.44 -8.98
C ASP A 98 4.41 -20.32 -8.35
N GLU A 99 3.90 -19.10 -8.27
CA GLU A 99 4.58 -17.96 -7.70
C GLU A 99 4.44 -17.92 -6.18
N SER A 100 5.54 -17.62 -5.54
CA SER A 100 5.78 -17.66 -4.10
C SER A 100 5.04 -16.59 -3.27
N SER A 101 4.19 -15.75 -3.86
CA SER A 101 3.40 -14.75 -3.13
C SER A 101 2.01 -15.28 -2.82
N LEU A 102 1.85 -15.87 -1.65
CA LEU A 102 0.54 -16.11 -1.05
C LEU A 102 -0.11 -14.76 -0.74
N LEU A 103 -1.29 -14.53 -1.32
CA LEU A 103 -2.17 -13.45 -0.86
C LEU A 103 -2.74 -13.88 0.49
N ILE A 104 -2.12 -13.44 1.58
CA ILE A 104 -2.63 -13.69 2.94
C ILE A 104 -3.46 -12.47 3.34
N MET A 105 -4.71 -12.72 3.70
CA MET A 105 -5.65 -11.71 4.18
C MET A 105 -5.73 -11.77 5.71
N ASP A 106 -6.01 -10.65 6.39
CA ASP A 106 -6.02 -10.66 7.85
C ASP A 106 -7.28 -11.32 8.41
N ILE A 107 -8.45 -10.74 8.19
CA ILE A 107 -9.71 -11.29 8.65
C ILE A 107 -10.75 -11.29 7.52
N VAL A 108 -11.22 -12.47 7.13
CA VAL A 108 -12.26 -12.65 6.11
C VAL A 108 -13.52 -13.23 6.75
N VAL A 109 -14.63 -12.56 6.54
CA VAL A 109 -15.92 -12.97 7.11
C VAL A 109 -17.04 -12.96 6.09
N GLU A 110 -18.04 -13.85 6.30
CA GLU A 110 -19.32 -13.82 5.60
C GLU A 110 -20.35 -13.10 6.47
N LEU A 111 -21.09 -12.19 5.88
CA LEU A 111 -22.14 -11.43 6.52
C LEU A 111 -23.50 -12.11 6.36
N GLU A 112 -24.50 -11.73 7.17
CA GLU A 112 -25.84 -12.32 7.18
C GLU A 112 -26.58 -12.21 5.84
N ASP A 113 -26.30 -11.18 5.04
CA ASP A 113 -26.85 -11.01 3.69
C ASP A 113 -26.12 -11.85 2.61
N GLY A 114 -25.06 -12.58 3.00
CA GLY A 114 -24.21 -13.39 2.13
C GLY A 114 -23.04 -12.61 1.52
N SER A 115 -22.87 -11.32 1.81
CA SER A 115 -21.69 -10.54 1.41
C SER A 115 -20.44 -11.04 2.13
N ILE A 116 -19.28 -10.79 1.55
CA ILE A 116 -17.98 -11.06 2.17
C ILE A 116 -17.34 -9.72 2.57
N ALA A 117 -16.76 -9.64 3.75
CA ALA A 117 -15.89 -8.55 4.15
C ALA A 117 -14.49 -9.09 4.45
N ASN A 118 -13.48 -8.49 3.85
CA ASN A 118 -12.08 -8.65 4.17
C ASN A 118 -11.58 -7.39 4.85
N VAL A 119 -10.98 -7.52 6.01
CA VAL A 119 -10.37 -6.43 6.77
C VAL A 119 -8.88 -6.65 6.83
N GLU A 120 -8.12 -5.69 6.35
CA GLU A 120 -6.67 -5.71 6.23
C GLU A 120 -6.03 -4.57 7.00
N MET A 121 -4.91 -4.84 7.67
CA MET A 121 -4.04 -3.85 8.28
C MET A 121 -2.78 -3.68 7.45
N GLN A 122 -2.53 -2.47 6.95
CA GLN A 122 -1.30 -2.16 6.22
C GLN A 122 -0.44 -1.17 7.00
N LYS A 123 0.76 -1.61 7.35
CA LYS A 123 1.74 -0.82 8.13
C LYS A 123 2.45 0.23 7.30
N ILE A 124 2.71 -0.09 6.06
CA ILE A 124 3.44 0.74 5.10
C ILE A 124 2.55 0.97 3.89
N GLY A 125 2.58 2.20 3.38
CA GLY A 125 1.91 2.53 2.12
C GLY A 125 2.66 1.88 0.96
N TYR A 126 2.18 0.73 0.49
CA TYR A 126 2.71 0.10 -0.72
C TYR A 126 2.34 0.91 -1.95
N LEU A 127 3.21 0.85 -2.96
CA LEU A 127 2.85 1.24 -4.31
C LEU A 127 1.70 0.35 -4.81
N PHE A 128 0.82 0.93 -5.64
CA PHE A 128 -0.32 0.21 -6.25
C PHE A 128 -1.31 -0.43 -5.27
N PRO A 129 -1.76 0.28 -4.22
CA PRO A 129 -2.70 -0.30 -3.25
C PRO A 129 -4.01 -0.74 -3.91
N GLY A 130 -4.46 -0.03 -4.95
CA GLY A 130 -5.67 -0.37 -5.71
C GLY A 130 -5.57 -1.70 -6.44
N GLN A 131 -4.46 -1.95 -7.15
CA GLN A 131 -4.24 -3.18 -7.91
C GLN A 131 -4.15 -4.39 -6.98
N ARG A 132 -3.43 -4.27 -5.87
CA ARG A 132 -3.32 -5.32 -4.86
C ARG A 132 -4.69 -5.67 -4.26
N CYS A 133 -5.45 -4.66 -3.85
CA CYS A 133 -6.81 -4.86 -3.31
C CYS A 133 -7.78 -5.43 -4.34
N ALA A 134 -7.63 -5.09 -5.63
CA ALA A 134 -8.41 -5.67 -6.70
C ALA A 134 -8.16 -7.19 -6.83
N CYS A 135 -6.90 -7.64 -6.68
CA CYS A 135 -6.57 -9.06 -6.69
C CYS A 135 -7.21 -9.81 -5.51
N TYR A 136 -7.15 -9.26 -4.28
CA TYR A 136 -7.82 -9.84 -3.12
C TYR A 136 -9.32 -9.94 -3.32
N SER A 137 -9.94 -8.86 -3.77
CA SER A 137 -11.38 -8.80 -4.03
C SER A 137 -11.81 -9.79 -5.10
N ALA A 138 -11.01 -9.96 -6.17
CA ALA A 138 -11.28 -10.91 -7.24
C ALA A 138 -11.22 -12.37 -6.74
N ASP A 139 -10.20 -12.71 -5.94
CA ASP A 139 -10.08 -14.05 -5.34
C ASP A 139 -11.29 -14.38 -4.45
N LEU A 140 -11.69 -13.44 -3.57
CA LEU A 140 -12.86 -13.61 -2.71
C LEU A 140 -14.16 -13.77 -3.49
N LEU A 141 -14.32 -13.00 -4.56
CA LEU A 141 -15.49 -13.10 -5.45
C LEU A 141 -15.56 -14.47 -6.13
N LEU A 142 -14.42 -14.98 -6.63
CA LEU A 142 -14.34 -16.31 -7.25
C LEU A 142 -14.57 -17.43 -6.24
N ARG A 143 -14.07 -17.31 -5.01
CA ARG A 143 -14.35 -18.27 -3.93
C ARG A 143 -15.83 -18.29 -3.58
N GLN A 144 -16.47 -17.11 -3.46
CA GLN A 144 -17.90 -17.01 -3.22
C GLN A 144 -18.69 -17.68 -4.35
N TYR A 145 -18.35 -17.37 -5.62
CA TYR A 145 -18.96 -17.99 -6.79
C TYR A 145 -18.89 -19.52 -6.74
N LYS A 146 -17.69 -20.08 -6.51
CA LYS A 146 -17.48 -21.53 -6.44
C LYS A 146 -18.34 -22.17 -5.33
N ARG A 147 -18.36 -21.55 -4.15
CA ARG A 147 -19.11 -22.02 -3.00
C ARG A 147 -20.62 -22.01 -3.27
N VAL A 148 -21.17 -20.86 -3.61
CA VAL A 148 -22.63 -20.68 -3.81
C VAL A 148 -23.14 -21.54 -4.96
N ARG A 149 -22.35 -21.66 -6.05
CA ARG A 149 -22.68 -22.55 -7.16
C ARG A 149 -22.66 -24.01 -6.74
N GLY A 150 -21.71 -24.43 -5.90
CA GLY A 150 -21.64 -25.79 -5.36
C GLY A 150 -22.82 -26.14 -4.47
N GLU A 151 -23.27 -25.20 -3.63
CA GLU A 151 -24.41 -25.34 -2.74
C GLU A 151 -25.74 -25.39 -3.50
N LYS A 152 -25.98 -24.44 -4.40
CA LYS A 152 -27.24 -24.27 -5.12
C LYS A 152 -27.39 -25.16 -6.37
N LYS A 153 -26.29 -25.64 -6.91
CA LYS A 153 -26.26 -26.54 -8.10
C LYS A 153 -27.11 -26.00 -9.25
N LYS A 154 -28.14 -26.75 -9.65
CA LYS A 154 -29.06 -26.39 -10.75
C LYS A 154 -29.96 -25.16 -10.46
N LYS A 155 -30.08 -24.76 -9.19
CA LYS A 155 -30.84 -23.57 -8.75
C LYS A 155 -30.01 -22.30 -8.67
N PHE A 156 -28.70 -22.38 -9.00
CA PHE A 156 -27.80 -21.24 -8.97
C PHE A 156 -28.23 -20.15 -9.97
N SER A 157 -28.17 -18.91 -9.52
CA SER A 157 -28.27 -17.70 -10.34
C SER A 157 -27.14 -16.75 -9.98
N TYR A 158 -26.64 -15.95 -10.93
CA TYR A 158 -25.65 -14.90 -10.63
C TYR A 158 -26.14 -13.84 -9.62
N ARG A 159 -27.46 -13.70 -9.43
CA ARG A 159 -28.05 -12.87 -8.37
C ARG A 159 -27.81 -13.41 -6.96
N ASP A 160 -27.37 -14.65 -6.84
CA ASP A 160 -27.03 -15.27 -5.56
C ASP A 160 -25.65 -14.83 -5.05
N ILE A 161 -24.81 -14.29 -5.96
CA ILE A 161 -23.50 -13.73 -5.58
C ILE A 161 -23.73 -12.35 -4.98
N LYS A 162 -23.10 -12.10 -3.83
CA LYS A 162 -23.24 -10.86 -3.05
C LYS A 162 -21.96 -10.06 -3.08
N SER A 163 -22.02 -8.84 -2.57
CA SER A 163 -20.88 -7.91 -2.56
C SER A 163 -19.68 -8.46 -1.80
N VAL A 164 -18.50 -8.06 -2.25
CA VAL A 164 -17.22 -8.26 -1.56
C VAL A 164 -16.70 -6.89 -1.17
N TYR A 165 -16.58 -6.67 0.13
CA TYR A 165 -15.99 -5.46 0.72
C TYR A 165 -14.53 -5.73 1.06
N THR A 166 -13.62 -4.98 0.47
CA THR A 166 -12.20 -4.97 0.84
C THR A 166 -11.92 -3.70 1.63
N ILE A 167 -11.70 -3.86 2.93
CA ILE A 167 -11.51 -2.77 3.89
C ILE A 167 -10.04 -2.77 4.28
N VAL A 168 -9.35 -1.66 4.05
CA VAL A 168 -7.93 -1.53 4.37
C VAL A 168 -7.72 -0.34 5.30
N LEU A 169 -7.11 -0.61 6.45
CA LEU A 169 -6.64 0.42 7.37
C LEU A 169 -5.15 0.61 7.19
N PHE A 170 -4.74 1.81 6.79
CA PHE A 170 -3.33 2.16 6.59
C PHE A 170 -2.78 2.84 7.84
N GLU A 171 -1.80 2.24 8.49
CA GLU A 171 -1.07 2.91 9.59
C GLU A 171 -0.21 4.05 9.04
N LYS A 172 0.46 3.81 7.91
CA LYS A 172 1.14 4.80 7.07
C LYS A 172 0.56 4.72 5.67
N SER A 173 0.01 5.82 5.20
CA SER A 173 -0.74 5.88 3.95
C SER A 173 0.16 5.92 2.72
N PRO A 174 -0.28 5.34 1.58
CA PRO A 174 0.27 5.61 0.27
C PRO A 174 0.22 7.11 -0.09
N ALA A 175 1.12 7.52 -0.99
CA ALA A 175 1.33 8.92 -1.34
C ALA A 175 0.06 9.63 -1.86
N GLU A 176 -0.78 8.90 -2.60
CA GLU A 176 -2.00 9.41 -3.22
C GLU A 176 -3.01 9.96 -2.20
N PHE A 177 -3.02 9.42 -0.97
CA PHE A 177 -3.95 9.89 0.06
C PHE A 177 -3.55 11.25 0.66
N TYR A 178 -2.28 11.65 0.57
CA TYR A 178 -1.84 12.95 1.09
C TYR A 178 -2.33 14.14 0.25
N GLU A 179 -2.87 13.88 -0.95
CA GLU A 179 -3.60 14.90 -1.72
C GLU A 179 -4.94 15.28 -1.06
N TYR A 180 -5.41 14.45 -0.11
CA TYR A 180 -6.66 14.63 0.62
C TYR A 180 -6.43 14.70 2.14
N PRO A 181 -5.71 15.72 2.66
CA PRO A 181 -5.21 15.77 4.04
C PRO A 181 -6.28 15.81 5.12
N ASP A 182 -7.52 16.14 4.77
CA ASP A 182 -8.66 16.21 5.69
C ASP A 182 -9.65 15.05 5.52
N ILE A 183 -9.41 14.15 4.55
CA ILE A 183 -10.29 13.02 4.23
C ILE A 183 -9.58 11.72 4.62
N TYR A 184 -10.19 10.97 5.52
CA TYR A 184 -9.68 9.70 6.03
C TYR A 184 -10.63 8.51 5.82
N TYR A 185 -11.61 8.66 4.93
CA TYR A 185 -12.58 7.65 4.58
C TYR A 185 -12.83 7.72 3.09
N HIS A 186 -12.30 6.75 2.35
CA HIS A 186 -12.41 6.70 0.90
C HIS A 186 -13.14 5.43 0.50
N PHE A 187 -14.36 5.60 0.00
CA PHE A 187 -15.18 4.50 -0.49
C PHE A 187 -15.17 4.48 -2.02
N PHE A 188 -14.78 3.33 -2.57
CA PHE A 188 -14.69 3.15 -4.03
C PHE A 188 -15.69 2.11 -4.50
N GLU A 189 -16.38 2.44 -5.57
CA GLU A 189 -17.23 1.55 -6.34
C GLU A 189 -17.15 1.93 -7.82
N GLN A 190 -17.45 0.97 -8.71
CA GLN A 190 -17.43 1.24 -10.14
C GLN A 190 -18.61 2.11 -10.55
N LYS A 191 -18.35 3.09 -11.45
CA LYS A 191 -19.35 3.99 -12.02
C LYS A 191 -19.18 4.03 -13.54
N SER A 192 -20.30 4.11 -14.27
CA SER A 192 -20.28 4.36 -15.70
C SER A 192 -20.06 5.84 -16.00
N ASP A 193 -19.34 6.15 -17.07
CA ASP A 193 -19.18 7.50 -17.63
C ASP A 193 -20.50 8.09 -18.15
N THR A 194 -21.43 7.23 -18.56
CA THR A 194 -22.76 7.60 -19.06
C THR A 194 -23.81 7.78 -17.95
N GLY A 195 -23.47 7.50 -16.69
CA GLY A 195 -24.41 7.49 -15.58
C GLY A 195 -25.29 6.24 -15.50
N LEU A 196 -25.08 5.24 -16.39
CA LEU A 196 -25.75 3.96 -16.28
C LEU A 196 -25.41 3.29 -14.96
N GLN A 197 -26.41 2.96 -14.17
CA GLN A 197 -26.23 2.28 -12.90
C GLN A 197 -26.26 0.76 -13.11
N MET A 198 -25.15 0.11 -12.73
CA MET A 198 -25.05 -1.34 -12.63
C MET A 198 -24.43 -1.68 -11.28
N GLU A 199 -24.93 -2.72 -10.63
CA GLU A 199 -24.38 -3.19 -9.38
C GLU A 199 -23.19 -4.10 -9.65
N PHE A 200 -21.99 -3.54 -9.48
CA PHE A 200 -20.76 -4.32 -9.40
C PHE A 200 -20.52 -4.74 -7.96
N LEU A 201 -20.05 -5.97 -7.79
CA LEU A 201 -20.01 -6.61 -6.46
C LEU A 201 -18.76 -6.23 -5.63
N GLN A 202 -17.73 -5.68 -6.26
CA GLN A 202 -16.48 -5.32 -5.60
C GLN A 202 -16.55 -3.88 -5.09
N LYS A 203 -16.39 -3.72 -3.78
CA LYS A 203 -16.40 -2.43 -3.08
C LYS A 203 -15.17 -2.32 -2.21
N TYR A 204 -14.54 -1.15 -2.22
CA TYR A 204 -13.31 -0.92 -1.46
C TYR A 204 -13.51 0.24 -0.51
N LEU A 205 -12.98 0.06 0.72
CA LEU A 205 -12.97 1.09 1.74
C LEU A 205 -11.54 1.24 2.23
N PHE A 206 -10.95 2.40 1.97
CA PHE A 206 -9.59 2.73 2.37
C PHE A 206 -9.61 3.79 3.47
N ILE A 207 -8.90 3.52 4.57
CA ILE A 207 -8.89 4.35 5.76
C ILE A 207 -7.45 4.68 6.15
N PRO A 208 -6.93 5.85 5.72
CA PRO A 208 -5.62 6.37 6.11
C PRO A 208 -5.63 6.86 7.56
N LEU A 209 -5.12 6.05 8.50
CA LEU A 209 -5.14 6.34 9.93
C LEU A 209 -4.17 7.46 10.35
N ASP A 210 -3.07 7.63 9.65
CA ASP A 210 -2.14 8.74 9.87
C ASP A 210 -2.77 10.11 9.48
N ILE A 211 -3.58 10.14 8.43
CA ILE A 211 -4.38 11.31 8.05
C ILE A 211 -5.51 11.53 9.07
N PHE A 212 -6.20 10.44 9.48
CA PHE A 212 -7.20 10.51 10.54
C PHE A 212 -6.64 11.15 11.81
N ARG A 213 -5.50 10.67 12.32
CA ARG A 213 -4.85 11.24 13.52
C ARG A 213 -4.59 12.73 13.38
N LYS A 214 -4.04 13.17 12.24
CA LYS A 214 -3.76 14.59 11.98
C LYS A 214 -5.05 15.41 11.92
N SER A 215 -6.08 14.93 11.22
CA SER A 215 -7.35 15.66 11.04
C SER A 215 -8.16 15.74 12.34
N LYS A 216 -8.01 14.79 13.25
CA LYS A 216 -8.71 14.71 14.55
C LYS A 216 -7.88 15.18 15.73
N GLN A 217 -6.64 15.60 15.52
CA GLN A 217 -5.80 16.14 16.58
C GLN A 217 -6.52 17.30 17.28
N ASN A 218 -6.71 17.20 18.60
CA ASN A 218 -7.43 18.17 19.43
C ASN A 218 -8.93 18.39 19.09
N LYS A 219 -9.58 17.41 18.42
CA LYS A 219 -11.03 17.44 18.16
C LYS A 219 -11.75 16.36 18.94
N ASP A 220 -12.94 16.66 19.42
CA ASP A 220 -13.80 15.68 20.09
C ASP A 220 -14.22 14.58 19.11
N ILE A 221 -14.13 13.34 19.57
CA ILE A 221 -14.59 12.17 18.84
C ILE A 221 -16.06 11.95 19.19
N LYS A 222 -16.95 12.18 18.23
CA LYS A 222 -18.41 12.18 18.47
C LYS A 222 -19.15 10.97 17.90
N ASP A 223 -18.59 10.29 16.95
CA ASP A 223 -19.21 9.12 16.34
C ASP A 223 -18.41 7.84 16.58
N LYS A 224 -19.14 6.72 16.52
CA LYS A 224 -18.59 5.40 16.85
C LYS A 224 -17.49 4.95 15.88
N ARG A 225 -17.58 5.33 14.60
CA ARG A 225 -16.54 5.02 13.62
C ARG A 225 -15.24 5.71 13.98
N ASP A 226 -15.29 7.02 14.25
CA ASP A 226 -14.11 7.78 14.65
C ASP A 226 -13.54 7.26 15.97
N ALA A 227 -14.40 6.80 16.90
CA ALA A 227 -13.97 6.17 18.14
C ALA A 227 -13.19 4.87 17.90
N TRP A 228 -13.65 4.01 17.01
CA TRP A 228 -12.91 2.82 16.60
C TRP A 228 -11.57 3.16 15.93
N LEU A 229 -11.56 4.15 15.04
CA LEU A 229 -10.32 4.56 14.36
C LEU A 229 -9.31 5.16 15.36
N ALA A 230 -9.77 5.94 16.33
CA ALA A 230 -8.93 6.49 17.38
C ALA A 230 -8.38 5.39 18.31
N LEU A 231 -9.22 4.41 18.67
CA LEU A 231 -8.81 3.26 19.49
C LEU A 231 -7.66 2.48 18.82
N PHE A 232 -7.74 2.26 17.52
CA PHE A 232 -6.69 1.54 16.79
C PHE A 232 -5.44 2.39 16.50
N SER A 233 -5.59 3.68 16.35
CA SER A 233 -4.51 4.55 15.87
C SER A 233 -3.78 5.33 16.97
N SER A 234 -4.33 5.43 18.19
CA SER A 234 -3.72 6.18 19.29
C SER A 234 -3.02 5.27 20.29
N ASP A 235 -1.86 5.67 20.73
CA ASP A 235 -1.15 5.08 21.88
C ASP A 235 -1.03 6.06 23.07
N GLU A 236 -1.74 7.21 23.01
CA GLU A 236 -1.76 8.22 24.07
C GLU A 236 -2.74 7.83 25.19
N PRO A 237 -2.28 7.69 26.45
CA PRO A 237 -3.11 7.28 27.57
C PRO A 237 -4.36 8.14 27.78
N GLU A 238 -4.25 9.45 27.64
CA GLU A 238 -5.36 10.38 27.82
C GLU A 238 -6.47 10.17 26.79
N THR A 239 -6.09 9.98 25.52
CA THR A 239 -7.04 9.69 24.42
C THR A 239 -7.76 8.37 24.68
N ILE A 240 -7.02 7.33 25.07
CA ILE A 240 -7.55 6.01 25.36
C ILE A 240 -8.54 6.04 26.52
N ILE A 241 -8.19 6.71 27.62
CA ILE A 241 -9.06 6.88 28.78
C ILE A 241 -10.35 7.61 28.40
N GLY A 242 -10.25 8.73 27.67
CA GLY A 242 -11.41 9.48 27.20
C GLY A 242 -12.33 8.67 26.28
N LEU A 243 -11.76 7.79 25.44
CA LEU A 243 -12.53 6.86 24.61
C LEU A 243 -13.30 5.86 25.46
N MET A 244 -12.69 5.29 26.50
CA MET A 244 -13.33 4.31 27.38
C MET A 244 -14.40 4.95 28.31
N GLU A 245 -14.25 6.22 28.65
CA GLU A 245 -15.26 6.97 29.38
C GLU A 245 -16.51 7.24 28.52
N THR A 246 -16.31 7.48 27.22
CA THR A 246 -17.38 7.72 26.26
C THR A 246 -18.01 6.43 25.75
N TYR A 247 -17.19 5.39 25.52
CA TYR A 247 -17.55 4.07 25.00
C TYR A 247 -17.06 2.97 25.94
N PRO A 248 -17.81 2.66 27.01
CA PRO A 248 -17.38 1.73 28.05
C PRO A 248 -17.00 0.33 27.56
N GLU A 249 -17.58 -0.11 26.43
CA GLU A 249 -17.25 -1.40 25.81
C GLU A 249 -15.79 -1.49 25.32
N PHE A 250 -15.12 -0.37 25.09
CA PHE A 250 -13.70 -0.37 24.72
C PHE A 250 -12.78 -0.75 25.89
N ARG A 251 -13.30 -0.66 27.10
CA ARG A 251 -12.55 -1.08 28.29
C ARG A 251 -12.20 -2.56 28.23
N GLU A 252 -13.15 -3.41 27.83
CA GLU A 252 -12.93 -4.86 27.71
C GLU A 252 -11.79 -5.18 26.72
N ILE A 253 -11.67 -4.38 25.65
CA ILE A 253 -10.60 -4.53 24.64
C ILE A 253 -9.22 -4.32 25.27
N TYR A 254 -9.09 -3.27 26.08
CA TYR A 254 -7.84 -2.95 26.76
C TYR A 254 -7.52 -3.91 27.90
N GLU A 255 -8.53 -4.40 28.63
CA GLU A 255 -8.38 -5.43 29.65
C GLU A 255 -7.84 -6.73 29.04
N GLU A 256 -8.42 -7.20 27.93
CA GLU A 256 -7.92 -8.37 27.20
C GLU A 256 -6.49 -8.15 26.66
N GLY A 257 -6.22 -6.99 26.10
CA GLY A 257 -4.88 -6.66 25.61
C GLY A 257 -3.81 -6.67 26.72
N TYR A 258 -4.12 -6.13 27.90
CA TYR A 258 -3.19 -6.19 29.03
C TYR A 258 -3.11 -7.59 29.65
N GLU A 259 -4.19 -8.41 29.57
CA GLU A 259 -4.09 -9.83 29.94
C GLU A 259 -3.14 -10.58 29.03
N ILE A 260 -3.15 -10.30 27.71
CA ILE A 260 -2.14 -10.83 26.78
C ILE A 260 -0.74 -10.40 27.20
N CYS A 261 -0.56 -9.12 27.58
CA CYS A 261 0.73 -8.56 28.02
C CYS A 261 1.29 -9.19 29.29
N ARG A 262 0.49 -9.94 30.05
CA ARG A 262 1.01 -10.72 31.20
C ARG A 262 1.93 -11.85 30.81
N ASN A 263 1.78 -12.39 29.62
CA ASN A 263 2.72 -13.37 29.06
C ASN A 263 3.79 -12.64 28.24
N VAL A 264 4.86 -12.22 28.90
CA VAL A 264 5.96 -11.44 28.33
C VAL A 264 6.58 -12.15 27.11
N GLU A 265 6.81 -13.46 27.21
CA GLU A 265 7.40 -14.25 26.13
C GLU A 265 6.53 -14.21 24.86
N ARG A 266 5.24 -14.45 25.02
CA ARG A 266 4.27 -14.40 23.92
C ARG A 266 4.20 -13.03 23.25
N VAL A 267 4.12 -11.95 24.04
CA VAL A 267 4.04 -10.60 23.51
C VAL A 267 5.35 -10.18 22.85
N MET A 268 6.50 -10.60 23.38
CA MET A 268 7.79 -10.39 22.70
C MET A 268 7.89 -11.13 21.36
N GLU A 269 7.32 -12.33 21.26
CA GLU A 269 7.24 -13.04 19.96
C GLU A 269 6.35 -12.28 18.96
N MET A 270 5.18 -11.78 19.41
CA MET A 270 4.30 -10.95 18.59
C MET A 270 5.04 -9.69 18.10
N PHE A 271 5.74 -8.99 18.99
CA PHE A 271 6.51 -7.80 18.66
C PHE A 271 7.65 -8.10 17.69
N SER A 272 8.45 -9.14 17.96
CA SER A 272 9.56 -9.52 17.09
C SER A 272 9.09 -9.90 15.69
N LYS A 273 7.96 -10.62 15.60
CA LYS A 273 7.35 -10.97 14.32
C LYS A 273 6.89 -9.73 13.57
N GLU A 274 6.24 -8.81 14.26
CA GLU A 274 5.75 -7.56 13.69
C GLU A 274 6.88 -6.69 13.14
N LEU A 275 7.98 -6.53 13.90
CA LEU A 275 9.18 -5.79 13.47
C LEU A 275 9.84 -6.46 12.26
N TYR A 276 9.96 -7.78 12.28
CA TYR A 276 10.50 -8.52 11.15
C TYR A 276 9.66 -8.34 9.86
N GLU A 277 8.34 -8.42 9.97
CA GLU A 277 7.44 -8.20 8.83
C GLU A 277 7.48 -6.74 8.37
N LEU A 278 7.62 -5.80 9.28
CA LEU A 278 7.81 -4.38 8.96
C LEU A 278 9.09 -4.14 8.17
N ASP A 279 10.21 -4.70 8.60
CA ASP A 279 11.50 -4.60 7.92
C ASP A 279 11.45 -5.23 6.53
N LYS A 280 10.90 -6.43 6.44
CA LYS A 280 10.71 -7.14 5.17
C LYS A 280 9.83 -6.34 4.20
N ASN A 281 8.73 -5.80 4.68
CA ASN A 281 7.82 -5.00 3.88
C ASN A 281 8.45 -3.68 3.46
N THR A 282 9.28 -3.07 4.31
CA THR A 282 10.04 -1.87 3.98
C THR A 282 11.04 -2.13 2.85
N VAL A 283 11.75 -3.26 2.90
CA VAL A 283 12.67 -3.68 1.83
C VAL A 283 11.91 -3.92 0.52
N GLN A 284 10.77 -4.60 0.57
CA GLN A 284 9.95 -4.84 -0.61
C GLN A 284 9.42 -3.53 -1.20
N TYR A 285 8.96 -2.60 -0.38
CA TYR A 285 8.56 -1.27 -0.81
C TYR A 285 9.70 -0.52 -1.53
N MET A 286 10.93 -0.56 -0.97
CA MET A 286 12.10 0.06 -1.59
C MET A 286 12.46 -0.60 -2.94
N ILE A 287 12.30 -1.92 -3.05
CA ILE A 287 12.53 -2.65 -4.31
C ILE A 287 11.52 -2.21 -5.36
N ASP A 288 10.24 -2.15 -5.01
CA ASP A 288 9.17 -1.74 -5.91
C ASP A 288 9.37 -0.28 -6.39
N GLU A 289 9.74 0.64 -5.48
CA GLU A 289 10.04 2.05 -5.80
C GLU A 289 11.27 2.19 -6.73
N MET A 290 12.32 1.39 -6.49
CA MET A 290 13.48 1.34 -7.38
C MET A 290 13.12 0.77 -8.76
N GLN A 291 12.25 -0.25 -8.83
CA GLN A 291 11.81 -0.82 -10.10
C GLN A 291 11.04 0.18 -10.94
N ASP A 292 10.12 0.93 -10.34
CA ASP A 292 9.37 2.00 -11.02
C ASP A 292 10.31 3.08 -11.56
N THR A 293 11.34 3.45 -10.80
CA THR A 293 12.37 4.39 -11.24
C THR A 293 13.14 3.87 -12.44
N ILE A 294 13.51 2.59 -12.43
CA ILE A 294 14.21 1.91 -13.54
C ILE A 294 13.32 1.90 -14.79
N ASP A 295 12.05 1.56 -14.63
CA ASP A 295 11.12 1.48 -15.76
C ASP A 295 10.88 2.88 -16.37
N ALA A 296 10.70 3.91 -15.56
CA ALA A 296 10.60 5.29 -16.02
C ALA A 296 11.87 5.78 -16.75
N GLN A 297 13.06 5.44 -16.24
CA GLN A 297 14.33 5.77 -16.91
C GLN A 297 14.50 5.03 -18.22
N LYS A 298 14.03 3.79 -18.31
CA LYS A 298 14.06 2.99 -19.54
C LYS A 298 13.17 3.59 -20.62
N ASP A 299 11.95 3.97 -20.25
CA ASP A 299 11.00 4.63 -21.17
C ASP A 299 11.58 5.95 -21.71
N GLU A 300 12.22 6.74 -20.84
CA GLU A 300 12.89 7.98 -21.27
C GLU A 300 14.08 7.71 -22.18
N LEU A 301 14.88 6.69 -21.88
CA LEU A 301 16.00 6.28 -22.71
C LEU A 301 15.55 5.82 -24.11
N ASP A 302 14.45 5.08 -24.17
CA ASP A 302 13.91 4.60 -25.45
C ASP A 302 13.37 5.76 -26.30
N LYS A 303 12.73 6.77 -25.70
CA LYS A 303 12.35 8.02 -26.39
C LYS A 303 13.57 8.77 -26.92
N GLN A 304 14.63 8.91 -26.14
CA GLN A 304 15.86 9.58 -26.54
C GLN A 304 16.56 8.85 -27.72
N LYS A 305 16.51 7.51 -27.72
CA LYS A 305 17.01 6.72 -28.85
C LYS A 305 16.22 6.96 -30.15
N GLU A 306 14.89 6.98 -30.05
CA GLU A 306 14.03 7.28 -31.20
C GLU A 306 14.34 8.67 -31.79
N GLU A 307 14.44 9.69 -30.91
CA GLU A 307 14.82 11.05 -31.35
C GLU A 307 16.22 11.10 -31.97
N LEU A 308 17.18 10.37 -31.42
CA LEU A 308 18.53 10.30 -31.95
C LEU A 308 18.55 9.64 -33.36
N ASP A 309 17.78 8.57 -33.51
CA ASP A 309 17.66 7.87 -34.78
C ASP A 309 17.01 8.76 -35.87
N GLU A 310 15.98 9.52 -35.49
CA GLU A 310 15.36 10.50 -36.41
C GLU A 310 16.33 11.60 -36.82
N ARG A 311 17.07 12.16 -35.86
CA ARG A 311 18.14 13.15 -36.15
C ARG A 311 19.22 12.58 -37.04
N ASN A 312 19.65 11.35 -36.82
CA ASN A 312 20.65 10.69 -37.66
C ASN A 312 20.16 10.46 -39.11
N ARG A 313 18.88 10.10 -39.28
CA ARG A 313 18.25 10.01 -40.62
C ARG A 313 18.26 11.36 -41.30
N THR A 314 17.83 12.42 -40.65
CA THR A 314 17.81 13.78 -41.16
C THR A 314 19.21 14.26 -41.56
N ILE A 315 20.21 14.03 -40.69
CA ILE A 315 21.62 14.36 -41.02
C ILE A 315 22.10 13.59 -42.24
N THR A 316 21.73 12.33 -42.36
CA THR A 316 22.12 11.50 -43.53
C THR A 316 21.50 12.01 -44.82
N GLU A 317 20.25 12.41 -44.80
CA GLU A 317 19.53 13.00 -45.93
C GLU A 317 20.13 14.34 -46.33
N LEU A 318 20.37 15.24 -45.38
CA LEU A 318 21.02 16.52 -45.63
C LEU A 318 22.43 16.38 -46.22
N ARG A 319 23.20 15.40 -45.76
CA ARG A 319 24.53 15.09 -46.34
C ARG A 319 24.40 14.65 -47.79
N LYS A 320 23.46 13.76 -48.12
CA LYS A 320 23.23 13.32 -49.51
C LYS A 320 22.79 14.47 -50.40
N GLU A 321 21.94 15.36 -49.93
CA GLU A 321 21.47 16.53 -50.65
C GLU A 321 22.62 17.53 -50.88
N HIS A 322 23.43 17.76 -49.85
CA HIS A 322 24.63 18.60 -49.96
C HIS A 322 25.64 18.03 -50.94
N GLU A 323 25.93 16.74 -50.92
CA GLU A 323 26.81 16.06 -51.88
C GLU A 323 26.27 16.18 -53.30
N LYS A 324 24.97 16.00 -53.52
CA LYS A 324 24.32 16.16 -54.81
C LYS A 324 24.44 17.59 -55.33
N THR A 325 24.24 18.58 -54.48
CA THR A 325 24.37 20.02 -54.82
C THR A 325 25.80 20.39 -55.17
N LEU A 326 26.76 19.94 -54.36
CA LEU A 326 28.19 20.14 -54.60
C LEU A 326 28.63 19.53 -55.91
N GLY A 327 28.30 18.25 -56.14
CA GLY A 327 28.63 17.60 -57.44
C GLY A 327 27.93 18.22 -58.66
N GLY A 328 26.72 18.76 -58.47
CA GLY A 328 26.00 19.55 -59.46
C GLY A 328 26.69 20.85 -59.76
N THR A 329 27.11 21.60 -58.78
CA THR A 329 27.84 22.88 -58.93
C THR A 329 29.20 22.68 -59.62
N VAL A 330 29.96 21.67 -59.27
CA VAL A 330 31.22 21.31 -59.88
C VAL A 330 31.01 21.01 -61.38
N ARG A 331 30.01 20.23 -61.77
CA ARG A 331 29.66 19.89 -63.11
C ARG A 331 29.30 21.13 -63.96
N ILE A 332 28.54 22.05 -63.44
CA ILE A 332 28.18 23.30 -64.08
C ILE A 332 29.43 24.16 -64.33
N LEU A 333 30.29 24.36 -63.36
CA LEU A 333 31.48 25.14 -63.45
C LEU A 333 32.46 24.53 -64.48
N ARG A 334 32.58 23.21 -64.57
CA ARG A 334 33.33 22.51 -65.58
C ARG A 334 32.76 22.74 -67.03
N SER A 335 31.43 22.68 -67.13
CA SER A 335 30.79 22.94 -68.47
C SER A 335 31.02 24.35 -68.99
N LEU A 336 31.28 25.29 -68.09
CA LEU A 336 31.65 26.66 -68.43
C LEU A 336 33.15 26.86 -68.72
N SER A 337 33.91 25.74 -68.80
CA SER A 337 35.35 25.72 -69.08
C SER A 337 36.20 26.52 -68.06
N ILE A 338 35.75 26.57 -66.80
CA ILE A 338 36.50 27.22 -65.71
C ILE A 338 37.63 26.28 -65.28
N PRO A 339 38.87 26.81 -65.11
CA PRO A 339 40.01 25.99 -64.64
C PRO A 339 39.79 25.32 -63.29
N GLU A 340 40.30 24.10 -63.15
CA GLU A 340 40.08 23.30 -61.89
C GLU A 340 40.53 24.01 -60.64
N HIS A 341 41.64 24.72 -60.63
CA HIS A 341 42.14 25.47 -59.48
C HIS A 341 41.14 26.57 -59.03
N GLU A 342 40.50 27.21 -60.02
CA GLU A 342 39.51 28.25 -59.77
C GLU A 342 38.18 27.64 -59.24
N ILE A 343 37.77 26.48 -59.76
CA ILE A 343 36.63 25.72 -59.25
C ILE A 343 36.86 25.36 -57.80
N ILE A 344 38.05 24.83 -57.46
CA ILE A 344 38.38 24.47 -56.05
C ILE A 344 38.27 25.71 -55.18
N THR A 345 38.90 26.82 -55.54
CA THR A 345 38.90 28.05 -54.76
C THR A 345 37.46 28.53 -54.51
N ARG A 346 36.65 28.65 -55.54
CA ARG A 346 35.26 29.14 -55.42
C ARG A 346 34.37 28.24 -54.57
N ILE A 347 34.53 26.93 -54.70
CA ILE A 347 33.73 25.97 -53.90
C ILE A 347 34.19 25.95 -52.44
N CYS A 348 35.52 26.00 -52.21
CA CYS A 348 36.02 26.10 -50.82
C CYS A 348 35.49 27.36 -50.13
N ASP A 349 35.50 28.51 -50.84
CA ASP A 349 34.97 29.76 -50.25
C ASP A 349 33.44 29.74 -50.04
N GLN A 350 32.70 29.21 -51.03
CA GLN A 350 31.23 29.16 -50.98
C GLN A 350 30.69 28.21 -49.91
N TYR A 351 31.28 27.03 -49.78
CA TYR A 351 30.78 25.95 -48.93
C TYR A 351 31.60 25.70 -47.69
N GLN A 352 32.69 26.49 -47.47
CA GLN A 352 33.59 26.39 -46.34
C GLN A 352 34.15 24.96 -46.11
N ILE A 353 34.47 24.26 -47.18
CA ILE A 353 35.05 22.92 -47.19
C ILE A 353 36.50 22.93 -47.71
N SER A 354 37.26 21.88 -47.36
CA SER A 354 38.66 21.78 -47.80
C SER A 354 38.80 21.44 -49.28
N ALA A 355 39.94 21.83 -49.90
CA ALA A 355 40.28 21.48 -51.26
C ALA A 355 40.29 19.96 -51.49
N GLU A 356 40.67 19.15 -50.49
CA GLU A 356 40.63 17.69 -50.55
C GLU A 356 39.20 17.17 -50.68
N GLN A 357 38.26 17.80 -49.99
CA GLN A 357 36.83 17.44 -50.08
C GLN A 357 36.25 17.79 -51.44
N VAL A 358 36.61 18.94 -52.04
CA VAL A 358 36.22 19.33 -53.40
C VAL A 358 36.80 18.38 -54.45
N GLY A 359 38.02 17.89 -54.23
CA GLY A 359 38.70 16.95 -55.11
C GLY A 359 37.98 15.64 -55.37
N LYS A 360 37.06 15.23 -54.43
CA LYS A 360 36.24 14.05 -54.64
C LYS A 360 35.15 14.19 -55.69
N TYR A 361 34.86 15.42 -56.09
CA TYR A 361 33.81 15.75 -57.09
C TYR A 361 34.36 16.24 -58.42
N LEU A 362 35.68 16.47 -58.50
CA LEU A 362 36.41 16.79 -59.72
C LEU A 362 36.73 15.56 -60.53
#